data_8075d1d3c4918692131770e55239c64a
#
_entry.id   8075d1d3c4918692131770e55239c64a
#
_cell.length_a   1.000
_cell.length_b   1.000
_cell.length_c   1.000
_cell.angle_alpha   90.00
_cell.angle_beta   90.00
_cell.angle_gamma   90.00
#
_symmetry.space_group_name_H-M   'P 1'
#
loop_
_entity.id
_entity.type
_entity.pdbx_description
1 polymer ?
#
loop_
_entity_poly.entity_id
_entity_poly.type
_entity_poly.pdbx_seq_one_letter_code
_entity_poly.pdbx_strand_id
1 'polypeptide(L)'
;MIPAQELVEHGVTTADGAGADGCVVLVQEGSHADVRFALNQTTTNGVHRSRTVSVVAVAGTAAGTATRTGVVGEAGVEEMVAAALADAKAAPPAEDAFSLVEVHSDPALSFDRAPEETDASVLDEVLSSLSGAFERARARGAVLAGFAEHDVATLYLGTSTGLRRGHVQPTGAVNLVGRTADGKGSAWVAQPTIAPSLRTMEEEIWRRLDWERKTVSLEAGRYEVILPPSGVGDLMATLTFYGMSGQGAEDGRTVFSKEGGATRVGEAISALPFTLYSDPVESGIECTPFVATGASSSEISVFDNGLPIGRTDWIREGSLAHLRYHRAGAARSGVEMAPFVDNLVLRCGEHDGGSVDDMVARTERGLLLTCLWYIRQVDPATALETGLTRDGVYLIENGAVVAAANNIRFNESPVDLLARATEVGTPVRSLGREFGEYLNRTIMPALRIPDYNMSSVSQAS
;
A
#
# COMPACT_ATOMS: atom_id res chain seq x y z
N MET A 1 19.33 8.95 -24.40
CA MET A 1 17.93 9.28 -23.98
C MET A 1 17.98 10.69 -23.43
N ILE A 2 17.01 11.56 -23.74
CA ILE A 2 16.97 12.94 -23.23
C ILE A 2 16.77 12.88 -21.71
N PRO A 3 17.49 13.68 -20.91
CA PRO A 3 17.26 13.76 -19.46
C PRO A 3 15.81 14.10 -19.11
N ALA A 4 15.31 13.53 -18.02
CA ALA A 4 13.92 13.73 -17.60
C ALA A 4 13.62 15.22 -17.33
N GLN A 5 14.57 15.93 -16.72
CA GLN A 5 14.47 17.35 -16.43
C GLN A 5 14.31 18.19 -17.71
N GLU A 6 15.07 17.87 -18.77
CA GLU A 6 14.97 18.54 -20.05
C GLU A 6 13.60 18.31 -20.71
N LEU A 7 13.04 17.08 -20.59
CA LEU A 7 11.69 16.80 -21.08
C LEU A 7 10.62 17.60 -20.32
N VAL A 8 10.78 17.74 -19.00
CA VAL A 8 9.89 18.57 -18.17
C VAL A 8 9.93 20.03 -18.62
N GLU A 9 11.14 20.61 -18.78
CA GLU A 9 11.31 21.99 -19.21
C GLU A 9 10.76 22.22 -20.63
N HIS A 10 11.04 21.29 -21.53
CA HIS A 10 10.56 21.36 -22.90
C HIS A 10 9.02 21.31 -22.95
N GLY A 11 8.40 20.40 -22.19
CA GLY A 11 6.94 20.27 -22.14
C GLY A 11 6.24 21.49 -21.54
N VAL A 12 6.78 22.07 -20.46
CA VAL A 12 6.24 23.30 -19.86
C VAL A 12 6.35 24.47 -20.84
N THR A 13 7.52 24.63 -21.50
CA THR A 13 7.74 25.69 -22.48
C THR A 13 6.82 25.54 -23.72
N THR A 14 6.65 24.30 -24.20
CA THR A 14 5.76 23.99 -25.34
C THR A 14 4.32 24.34 -25.02
N ALA A 15 3.85 24.01 -23.80
CA ALA A 15 2.48 24.30 -23.37
C ALA A 15 2.20 25.81 -23.28
N ASP A 16 3.15 26.57 -22.75
CA ASP A 16 3.07 28.05 -22.72
C ASP A 16 3.00 28.63 -24.16
N GLY A 17 3.90 28.18 -25.03
CA GLY A 17 3.89 28.59 -26.45
C GLY A 17 2.64 28.18 -27.22
N ALA A 18 1.94 27.12 -26.81
CA ALA A 18 0.66 26.67 -27.37
C ALA A 18 -0.57 27.38 -26.79
N GLY A 19 -0.38 28.27 -25.81
CA GLY A 19 -1.42 29.05 -25.17
C GLY A 19 -2.27 28.26 -24.18
N ALA A 20 -1.68 27.35 -23.42
CA ALA A 20 -2.30 26.76 -22.25
C ALA A 20 -2.33 27.78 -21.10
N ASP A 21 -3.42 27.83 -20.33
CA ASP A 21 -3.51 28.68 -19.13
C ASP A 21 -2.70 28.12 -17.95
N GLY A 22 -2.36 26.84 -18.01
CA GLY A 22 -1.49 26.15 -17.05
C GLY A 22 -1.01 24.81 -17.59
N CYS A 23 0.11 24.35 -17.07
CA CYS A 23 0.67 23.06 -17.44
C CYS A 23 1.38 22.41 -16.25
N VAL A 24 1.27 21.07 -16.17
CA VAL A 24 2.09 20.21 -15.31
C VAL A 24 2.70 19.11 -16.16
N VAL A 25 3.99 18.89 -16.00
CA VAL A 25 4.70 17.78 -16.66
C VAL A 25 5.33 16.92 -15.56
N LEU A 26 5.04 15.62 -15.60
CA LEU A 26 5.65 14.62 -14.74
C LEU A 26 6.46 13.65 -15.60
N VAL A 27 7.67 13.35 -15.18
CA VAL A 27 8.48 12.29 -15.75
C VAL A 27 8.92 11.36 -14.63
N GLN A 28 8.55 10.11 -14.73
CA GLN A 28 8.99 9.06 -13.80
C GLN A 28 9.95 8.12 -14.52
N GLU A 29 11.16 8.02 -13.99
CA GLU A 29 12.15 7.01 -14.35
C GLU A 29 12.04 5.85 -13.39
N GLY A 30 11.82 4.64 -13.90
CA GLY A 30 11.77 3.42 -13.11
C GLY A 30 12.95 2.51 -13.42
N SER A 31 13.53 1.93 -12.38
CA SER A 31 14.53 0.87 -12.46
C SER A 31 14.14 -0.24 -11.51
N HIS A 32 14.04 -1.48 -12.01
CA HIS A 32 13.57 -2.65 -11.30
C HIS A 32 14.57 -3.80 -11.44
N ALA A 33 14.86 -4.49 -10.35
CA ALA A 33 15.65 -5.72 -10.34
C ALA A 33 14.86 -6.80 -9.58
N ASP A 34 14.72 -7.98 -10.16
CA ASP A 34 14.01 -9.09 -9.54
C ASP A 34 14.71 -10.43 -9.69
N VAL A 35 14.41 -11.33 -8.76
CA VAL A 35 14.65 -12.76 -8.87
C VAL A 35 13.40 -13.52 -8.42
N ARG A 36 12.99 -14.48 -9.24
CA ARG A 36 11.88 -15.38 -8.93
C ARG A 36 12.39 -16.81 -8.83
N PHE A 37 11.80 -17.56 -7.94
CA PHE A 37 12.15 -18.96 -7.73
C PHE A 37 10.91 -19.81 -7.42
N ALA A 38 10.94 -21.05 -7.86
CA ALA A 38 9.88 -22.03 -7.62
C ALA A 38 10.49 -23.45 -7.69
N LEU A 39 9.84 -24.39 -7.03
CA LEU A 39 10.27 -25.80 -7.01
C LEU A 39 11.74 -25.99 -6.60
N ASN A 40 12.20 -25.19 -5.63
CA ASN A 40 13.59 -25.18 -5.14
C ASN A 40 14.63 -24.87 -6.22
N GLN A 41 14.30 -23.99 -7.15
CA GLN A 41 15.24 -23.49 -8.16
C GLN A 41 14.87 -22.07 -8.60
N THR A 42 15.86 -21.31 -9.01
CA THR A 42 15.63 -20.00 -9.63
C THR A 42 14.97 -20.20 -11.00
N THR A 43 13.92 -19.44 -11.28
CA THR A 43 13.16 -19.54 -12.53
C THR A 43 13.46 -18.37 -13.47
N THR A 44 13.43 -17.15 -12.96
CA THR A 44 13.71 -15.93 -13.71
C THR A 44 14.45 -14.95 -12.84
N ASN A 45 15.24 -14.10 -13.48
CA ASN A 45 15.82 -12.90 -12.90
C ASN A 45 15.96 -11.85 -14.00
N GLY A 46 16.00 -10.61 -13.65
CA GLY A 46 16.14 -9.54 -14.63
C GLY A 46 16.32 -8.17 -14.05
N VAL A 47 16.69 -7.26 -14.94
CA VAL A 47 16.67 -5.82 -14.68
C VAL A 47 15.82 -5.17 -15.75
N HIS A 48 14.91 -4.33 -15.35
CA HIS A 48 14.02 -3.60 -16.24
C HIS A 48 14.11 -2.10 -15.99
N ARG A 49 14.05 -1.30 -17.05
CA ARG A 49 13.98 0.16 -16.97
C ARG A 49 12.73 0.65 -17.67
N SER A 50 12.10 1.64 -17.11
CA SER A 50 10.89 2.25 -17.65
C SER A 50 10.96 3.76 -17.53
N ARG A 51 10.25 4.45 -18.42
CA ARG A 51 9.97 5.88 -18.33
C ARG A 51 8.50 6.09 -18.59
N THR A 52 7.86 6.86 -17.74
CA THR A 52 6.48 7.33 -17.96
C THR A 52 6.48 8.85 -17.94
N VAL A 53 5.88 9.44 -18.96
CA VAL A 53 5.69 10.88 -19.07
C VAL A 53 4.20 11.16 -18.99
N SER A 54 3.79 12.11 -18.15
CA SER A 54 2.42 12.60 -18.08
C SER A 54 2.42 14.12 -18.25
N VAL A 55 1.55 14.61 -19.11
CA VAL A 55 1.32 16.03 -19.36
C VAL A 55 -0.11 16.35 -18.96
N VAL A 56 -0.27 17.38 -18.15
CA VAL A 56 -1.57 18.00 -17.84
C VAL A 56 -1.56 19.40 -18.44
N ALA A 57 -2.56 19.72 -19.26
CA ALA A 57 -2.78 21.08 -19.77
C ALA A 57 -4.07 21.63 -19.21
N VAL A 58 -4.08 22.90 -18.86
CA VAL A 58 -5.24 23.63 -18.32
C VAL A 58 -5.72 24.65 -19.35
N ALA A 59 -7.03 24.71 -19.56
CA ALA A 59 -7.71 25.74 -20.35
C ALA A 59 -8.90 26.27 -19.56
N GLY A 60 -8.81 27.51 -19.04
CA GLY A 60 -9.77 28.07 -18.09
C GLY A 60 -9.84 27.24 -16.80
N THR A 61 -10.98 26.60 -16.57
CA THR A 61 -11.21 25.71 -15.43
C THR A 61 -11.25 24.22 -15.84
N ALA A 62 -10.95 23.90 -17.07
CA ALA A 62 -10.87 22.53 -17.56
C ALA A 62 -9.42 22.05 -17.62
N ALA A 63 -9.20 20.75 -17.47
CA ALA A 63 -7.92 20.10 -17.64
C ALA A 63 -8.03 18.94 -18.62
N GLY A 64 -6.98 18.74 -19.41
CA GLY A 64 -6.78 17.57 -20.25
C GLY A 64 -5.45 16.91 -19.91
N THR A 65 -5.36 15.60 -20.12
CA THR A 65 -4.21 14.82 -19.73
C THR A 65 -3.74 13.90 -20.85
N ALA A 66 -2.43 13.70 -20.96
CA ALA A 66 -1.85 12.71 -21.85
C ALA A 66 -0.73 11.96 -21.10
N THR A 67 -0.74 10.64 -21.15
CA THR A 67 0.28 9.79 -20.52
C THR A 67 0.85 8.82 -21.55
N ARG A 68 2.18 8.66 -21.55
CA ARG A 68 2.89 7.73 -22.43
C ARG A 68 4.01 7.02 -21.67
N THR A 69 4.07 5.70 -21.81
CA THR A 69 5.17 4.88 -21.27
C THR A 69 6.10 4.45 -22.41
N GLY A 70 7.41 4.43 -22.15
CA GLY A 70 8.44 4.03 -23.09
C GLY A 70 9.40 5.18 -23.45
N VAL A 71 10.04 5.09 -24.61
CA VAL A 71 10.97 6.12 -25.07
C VAL A 71 10.20 7.33 -25.58
N VAL A 72 10.25 8.41 -24.84
CA VAL A 72 9.63 9.69 -25.19
C VAL A 72 10.75 10.72 -25.41
N GLY A 73 10.77 11.36 -26.57
CA GLY A 73 11.65 12.49 -26.90
C GLY A 73 10.84 13.80 -26.99
N GLU A 74 11.49 14.90 -27.37
CA GLU A 74 10.90 16.24 -27.48
C GLU A 74 9.63 16.23 -28.35
N ALA A 75 9.70 15.71 -29.58
CA ALA A 75 8.53 15.61 -30.44
C ALA A 75 7.37 14.84 -29.83
N GLY A 76 7.66 13.78 -29.04
CA GLY A 76 6.65 13.02 -28.32
C GLY A 76 5.98 13.85 -27.21
N VAL A 77 6.74 14.68 -26.52
CA VAL A 77 6.20 15.60 -25.50
C VAL A 77 5.36 16.70 -26.16
N GLU A 78 5.80 17.25 -27.32
CA GLU A 78 5.01 18.22 -28.10
C GLU A 78 3.65 17.66 -28.53
N GLU A 79 3.61 16.41 -29.03
CA GLU A 79 2.37 15.71 -29.34
C GLU A 79 1.47 15.55 -28.12
N MET A 80 2.05 15.20 -26.96
CA MET A 80 1.30 15.02 -25.72
C MET A 80 0.73 16.34 -25.22
N VAL A 81 1.50 17.43 -25.28
CA VAL A 81 1.03 18.79 -24.95
C VAL A 81 -0.13 19.18 -25.85
N ALA A 82 0.00 18.97 -27.17
CA ALA A 82 -1.05 19.30 -28.12
C ALA A 82 -2.33 18.50 -27.86
N ALA A 83 -2.22 17.20 -27.56
CA ALA A 83 -3.34 16.34 -27.22
C ALA A 83 -4.02 16.77 -25.90
N ALA A 84 -3.24 16.93 -24.84
CA ALA A 84 -3.75 17.36 -23.54
C ALA A 84 -4.44 18.73 -23.62
N LEU A 85 -3.89 19.68 -24.36
CA LEU A 85 -4.49 21.00 -24.54
C LEU A 85 -5.79 20.94 -25.38
N ALA A 86 -5.83 20.10 -26.40
CA ALA A 86 -7.04 19.89 -27.21
C ALA A 86 -8.15 19.27 -26.34
N ASP A 87 -7.82 18.28 -25.52
CA ASP A 87 -8.77 17.67 -24.57
C ASP A 87 -9.26 18.68 -23.52
N ALA A 88 -8.35 19.50 -22.94
CA ALA A 88 -8.74 20.55 -22.00
C ALA A 88 -9.71 21.58 -22.63
N LYS A 89 -9.47 21.98 -23.89
CA LYS A 89 -10.36 22.93 -24.62
C LYS A 89 -11.72 22.34 -24.96
N ALA A 90 -11.82 21.02 -25.08
CA ALA A 90 -13.06 20.29 -25.39
C ALA A 90 -13.82 19.84 -24.15
N ALA A 91 -13.16 19.75 -23.00
CA ALA A 91 -13.75 19.27 -21.75
C ALA A 91 -14.66 20.34 -21.08
N PRO A 92 -15.68 19.91 -20.32
CA PRO A 92 -16.40 20.80 -19.43
C PRO A 92 -15.49 21.31 -18.30
N PRO A 93 -15.90 22.35 -17.55
CA PRO A 93 -15.21 22.75 -16.32
C PRO A 93 -14.98 21.55 -15.40
N ALA A 94 -13.76 21.39 -14.89
CA ALA A 94 -13.42 20.30 -13.99
C ALA A 94 -14.01 20.57 -12.60
N GLU A 95 -14.57 19.54 -11.97
CA GLU A 95 -15.14 19.64 -10.61
C GLU A 95 -14.08 19.91 -9.55
N ASP A 96 -12.84 19.52 -9.82
CA ASP A 96 -11.65 19.72 -8.98
C ASP A 96 -10.82 20.93 -9.39
N ALA A 97 -11.35 21.80 -10.29
CA ALA A 97 -10.64 23.00 -10.75
C ALA A 97 -10.16 23.87 -9.59
N PHE A 98 -8.88 24.18 -9.61
CA PHE A 98 -8.20 25.06 -8.67
C PHE A 98 -6.99 25.72 -9.33
N SER A 99 -6.41 26.76 -8.70
CA SER A 99 -5.14 27.31 -9.19
C SER A 99 -4.04 26.28 -9.08
N LEU A 100 -3.14 26.19 -10.06
CA LEU A 100 -1.92 25.37 -9.92
C LEU A 100 -1.10 25.85 -8.71
N VAL A 101 -0.37 24.91 -8.12
CA VAL A 101 0.47 25.20 -6.95
C VAL A 101 1.56 26.20 -7.32
N GLU A 102 1.67 27.26 -6.53
CA GLU A 102 2.73 28.27 -6.68
C GLU A 102 4.07 27.78 -6.09
N VAL A 103 5.16 28.44 -6.48
CA VAL A 103 6.50 28.09 -6.01
C VAL A 103 6.64 28.26 -4.52
N HIS A 104 7.00 27.18 -3.85
CA HIS A 104 7.47 27.17 -2.47
C HIS A 104 8.92 26.69 -2.46
N SER A 105 9.80 27.43 -1.79
CA SER A 105 11.20 27.04 -1.66
C SER A 105 11.34 25.91 -0.64
N ASP A 106 11.50 24.69 -1.11
CA ASP A 106 11.90 23.55 -0.29
C ASP A 106 13.21 22.98 -0.85
N PRO A 107 14.38 23.20 -0.17
CA PRO A 107 15.66 22.73 -0.64
C PRO A 107 15.84 21.20 -0.62
N ALA A 108 14.97 20.48 0.09
CA ALA A 108 15.05 19.01 0.20
C ALA A 108 14.59 18.27 -1.08
N LEU A 109 13.85 18.96 -1.96
CA LEU A 109 13.25 18.36 -3.15
C LEU A 109 14.04 18.75 -4.40
N SER A 110 15.27 18.22 -4.53
CA SER A 110 16.16 18.57 -5.64
C SER A 110 15.68 18.02 -6.98
N PHE A 111 15.21 18.92 -7.85
CA PHE A 111 14.88 18.62 -9.25
C PHE A 111 16.12 18.27 -10.09
N ASP A 112 17.30 18.79 -9.74
CA ASP A 112 18.54 18.61 -10.50
C ASP A 112 19.24 17.28 -10.23
N ARG A 113 18.72 16.46 -9.31
CA ARG A 113 19.29 15.15 -8.97
C ARG A 113 19.19 14.21 -10.18
N ALA A 114 20.26 13.50 -10.48
CA ALA A 114 20.22 12.44 -11.47
C ALA A 114 19.29 11.30 -11.03
N PRO A 115 18.64 10.57 -11.97
CA PRO A 115 17.84 9.41 -11.62
C PRO A 115 18.72 8.35 -10.96
N GLU A 116 18.21 7.74 -9.90
CA GLU A 116 18.83 6.58 -9.28
C GLU A 116 18.35 5.30 -9.96
N GLU A 117 19.26 4.34 -10.04
CA GLU A 117 19.00 3.06 -10.69
C GLU A 117 19.36 1.90 -9.76
N THR A 118 18.70 0.77 -9.95
CA THR A 118 19.07 -0.50 -9.37
C THR A 118 19.60 -1.46 -10.41
N ASP A 119 20.33 -2.47 -9.97
CA ASP A 119 20.81 -3.57 -10.80
C ASP A 119 20.74 -4.90 -10.05
N ALA A 120 21.13 -5.98 -10.73
CA ALA A 120 21.03 -7.32 -10.16
C ALA A 120 21.88 -7.53 -8.89
N SER A 121 22.94 -6.75 -8.69
CA SER A 121 23.87 -6.91 -7.55
C SER A 121 23.21 -6.61 -6.21
N VAL A 122 22.13 -5.81 -6.21
CA VAL A 122 21.35 -5.52 -4.99
C VAL A 122 20.74 -6.79 -4.38
N LEU A 123 20.56 -7.84 -5.17
CA LEU A 123 19.99 -9.13 -4.77
C LEU A 123 21.04 -10.23 -4.49
N ASP A 124 22.34 -9.92 -4.53
CA ASP A 124 23.42 -10.90 -4.39
C ASP A 124 23.36 -11.66 -3.06
N GLU A 125 23.00 -11.01 -1.97
CA GLU A 125 22.84 -11.64 -0.65
C GLU A 125 21.69 -12.66 -0.66
N VAL A 126 20.56 -12.31 -1.25
CA VAL A 126 19.42 -13.23 -1.42
C VAL A 126 19.82 -14.40 -2.30
N LEU A 127 20.41 -14.14 -3.48
CA LEU A 127 20.83 -15.16 -4.43
C LEU A 127 21.83 -16.16 -3.83
N SER A 128 22.83 -15.65 -3.09
CA SER A 128 23.82 -16.50 -2.43
C SER A 128 23.20 -17.41 -1.37
N SER A 129 22.16 -16.93 -0.68
CA SER A 129 21.45 -17.67 0.37
C SER A 129 20.45 -18.70 -0.18
N LEU A 130 19.89 -18.51 -1.38
CA LEU A 130 18.89 -19.37 -1.98
C LEU A 130 19.38 -20.81 -2.22
N SER A 131 20.61 -21.01 -2.67
CA SER A 131 21.15 -22.37 -2.92
C SER A 131 21.06 -23.25 -1.68
N GLY A 132 21.54 -22.74 -0.55
CA GLY A 132 21.46 -23.46 0.72
C GLY A 132 20.02 -23.64 1.23
N ALA A 133 19.16 -22.66 1.01
CA ALA A 133 17.74 -22.78 1.37
C ALA A 133 17.05 -23.90 0.56
N PHE A 134 17.33 -24.00 -0.73
CA PHE A 134 16.78 -25.06 -1.58
C PHE A 134 17.28 -26.46 -1.20
N GLU A 135 18.56 -26.60 -0.80
CA GLU A 135 19.10 -27.86 -0.29
C GLU A 135 18.41 -28.29 1.01
N ARG A 136 18.24 -27.38 1.95
CA ARG A 136 17.52 -27.63 3.19
C ARG A 136 16.05 -27.97 2.97
N ALA A 137 15.39 -27.31 2.02
CA ALA A 137 14.02 -27.61 1.63
C ALA A 137 13.89 -29.04 1.08
N ARG A 138 14.77 -29.44 0.14
CA ARG A 138 14.78 -30.81 -0.41
C ARG A 138 15.02 -31.84 0.69
N ALA A 139 15.96 -31.59 1.62
CA ALA A 139 16.23 -32.49 2.74
C ALA A 139 15.03 -32.66 3.69
N ARG A 140 14.14 -31.65 3.76
CA ARG A 140 12.89 -31.73 4.52
C ARG A 140 11.70 -32.30 3.74
N GLY A 141 11.88 -32.64 2.47
CA GLY A 141 10.78 -33.02 1.58
C GLY A 141 9.80 -31.87 1.34
N ALA A 142 10.31 -30.67 1.24
CA ALA A 142 9.50 -29.46 1.04
C ALA A 142 9.94 -28.70 -0.21
N VAL A 143 9.09 -27.78 -0.65
CA VAL A 143 9.31 -26.92 -1.81
C VAL A 143 9.24 -25.47 -1.39
N LEU A 144 10.24 -24.68 -1.79
CA LEU A 144 10.23 -23.23 -1.67
C LEU A 144 9.89 -22.58 -3.02
N ALA A 145 9.11 -21.51 -2.96
CA ALA A 145 8.81 -20.61 -4.04
C ALA A 145 8.77 -19.16 -3.51
N GLY A 146 8.91 -18.19 -4.40
CA GLY A 146 8.85 -16.80 -4.02
C GLY A 146 9.56 -15.89 -4.99
N PHE A 147 9.79 -14.66 -4.53
CA PHE A 147 10.55 -13.65 -5.26
C PHE A 147 11.24 -12.69 -4.30
N ALA A 148 12.28 -12.04 -4.80
CA ALA A 148 12.85 -10.83 -4.23
C ALA A 148 12.90 -9.77 -5.31
N GLU A 149 12.55 -8.55 -4.98
CA GLU A 149 12.52 -7.42 -5.89
C GLU A 149 13.01 -6.14 -5.24
N HIS A 150 13.60 -5.29 -6.05
CA HIS A 150 13.99 -3.93 -5.72
C HIS A 150 13.61 -2.98 -6.84
N ASP A 151 12.86 -1.97 -6.48
CA ASP A 151 12.44 -0.90 -7.36
C ASP A 151 13.06 0.42 -6.91
N VAL A 152 13.50 1.23 -7.87
CA VAL A 152 13.86 2.62 -7.65
C VAL A 152 13.09 3.46 -8.66
N ALA A 153 12.20 4.31 -8.18
CA ALA A 153 11.49 5.28 -8.99
C ALA A 153 12.06 6.68 -8.71
N THR A 154 12.47 7.39 -9.76
CA THR A 154 12.82 8.81 -9.67
C THR A 154 11.77 9.63 -10.39
N LEU A 155 11.10 10.50 -9.65
CA LEU A 155 10.05 11.37 -10.15
C LEU A 155 10.57 12.80 -10.33
N TYR A 156 10.25 13.41 -11.47
CA TYR A 156 10.46 14.82 -11.78
C TYR A 156 9.12 15.47 -12.12
N LEU A 157 8.85 16.60 -11.48
CA LEU A 157 7.64 17.38 -11.69
C LEU A 157 8.01 18.84 -11.99
N GLY A 158 7.43 19.40 -13.03
CA GLY A 158 7.49 20.82 -13.33
C GLY A 158 6.13 21.39 -13.69
N THR A 159 5.89 22.64 -13.31
CA THR A 159 4.65 23.36 -13.61
C THR A 159 4.95 24.68 -14.33
N SER A 160 3.94 25.21 -15.03
CA SER A 160 3.98 26.55 -15.65
C SER A 160 4.08 27.67 -14.63
N THR A 161 3.74 27.43 -13.34
CA THR A 161 3.96 28.38 -12.24
C THR A 161 5.41 28.50 -11.82
N GLY A 162 6.32 27.69 -12.41
CA GLY A 162 7.75 27.67 -12.11
C GLY A 162 8.13 26.67 -11.01
N LEU A 163 7.20 25.88 -10.47
CA LEU A 163 7.50 24.84 -9.48
C LEU A 163 8.34 23.74 -10.12
N ARG A 164 9.36 23.26 -9.42
CA ARG A 164 10.20 22.12 -9.77
C ARG A 164 10.37 21.22 -8.55
N ARG A 165 10.10 19.93 -8.70
CA ARG A 165 10.21 18.93 -7.65
C ARG A 165 10.88 17.66 -8.20
N GLY A 166 11.72 17.05 -7.38
CA GLY A 166 12.31 15.76 -7.63
C GLY A 166 12.20 14.86 -6.40
N HIS A 167 11.99 13.58 -6.60
CA HIS A 167 11.94 12.59 -5.51
C HIS A 167 12.47 11.25 -5.98
N VAL A 168 13.27 10.60 -5.15
CA VAL A 168 13.74 9.22 -5.38
C VAL A 168 13.09 8.31 -4.38
N GLN A 169 12.43 7.27 -4.86
CA GLN A 169 11.70 6.31 -4.07
C GLN A 169 12.24 4.90 -4.28
N PRO A 170 13.14 4.42 -3.41
CA PRO A 170 13.49 3.01 -3.36
C PRO A 170 12.38 2.21 -2.66
N THR A 171 12.16 0.99 -3.15
CA THR A 171 11.22 0.03 -2.57
C THR A 171 11.80 -1.37 -2.72
N GLY A 172 11.61 -2.25 -1.75
CA GLY A 172 12.07 -3.62 -1.85
C GLY A 172 11.18 -4.58 -1.07
N ALA A 173 11.05 -5.78 -1.59
CA ALA A 173 10.29 -6.83 -0.93
C ALA A 173 10.92 -8.21 -1.19
N VAL A 174 10.82 -9.07 -0.19
CA VAL A 174 11.10 -10.50 -0.34
C VAL A 174 9.89 -11.28 0.15
N ASN A 175 9.48 -12.23 -0.67
CA ASN A 175 8.32 -13.08 -0.45
C ASN A 175 8.77 -14.55 -0.51
N LEU A 176 8.44 -15.33 0.50
CA LEU A 176 8.79 -16.75 0.61
C LEU A 176 7.56 -17.58 0.92
N VAL A 177 7.32 -18.60 0.10
CA VAL A 177 6.28 -19.62 0.30
C VAL A 177 6.96 -20.96 0.46
N GLY A 178 6.60 -21.67 1.52
CA GLY A 178 6.99 -23.07 1.71
C GLY A 178 5.79 -23.99 1.56
N ARG A 179 5.97 -25.14 0.90
CA ARG A 179 4.94 -26.17 0.78
C ARG A 179 5.50 -27.54 1.12
N THR A 180 4.67 -28.38 1.75
CA THR A 180 4.98 -29.79 1.93
C THR A 180 4.97 -30.52 0.58
N ALA A 181 5.73 -31.62 0.44
CA ALA A 181 5.84 -32.36 -0.83
C ALA A 181 4.50 -32.97 -1.28
N ASP A 182 3.60 -33.29 -0.36
CA ASP A 182 2.25 -33.76 -0.66
C ASP A 182 1.27 -32.64 -1.02
N GLY A 183 1.73 -31.38 -0.98
CA GLY A 183 0.96 -30.17 -1.33
C GLY A 183 -0.12 -29.80 -0.33
N LYS A 184 -0.24 -30.45 0.83
CA LYS A 184 -1.30 -30.20 1.79
C LYS A 184 -0.99 -29.06 2.76
N GLY A 185 0.28 -28.87 3.12
CA GLY A 185 0.73 -27.79 3.99
C GLY A 185 1.35 -26.66 3.19
N SER A 186 1.00 -25.42 3.54
CA SER A 186 1.51 -24.20 2.91
C SER A 186 1.72 -23.11 3.97
N ALA A 187 2.83 -22.41 3.87
CA ALA A 187 3.15 -21.27 4.74
C ALA A 187 3.73 -20.13 3.91
N TRP A 188 3.40 -18.91 4.29
CA TRP A 188 3.86 -17.69 3.63
C TRP A 188 4.52 -16.74 4.63
N VAL A 189 5.64 -16.15 4.24
CA VAL A 189 6.35 -15.08 4.98
C VAL A 189 6.82 -14.04 3.97
N ALA A 190 6.68 -12.76 4.31
CA ALA A 190 7.23 -11.67 3.51
C ALA A 190 7.88 -10.60 4.38
N GLN A 191 8.83 -9.88 3.82
CA GLN A 191 9.47 -8.72 4.42
C GLN A 191 9.58 -7.57 3.41
N PRO A 192 9.23 -6.33 3.81
CA PRO A 192 9.34 -5.14 2.95
C PRO A 192 10.77 -4.58 2.97
N THR A 193 11.74 -5.38 2.53
CA THR A 193 13.16 -5.03 2.50
C THR A 193 13.89 -5.83 1.44
N ILE A 194 14.96 -5.26 0.90
CA ILE A 194 15.90 -5.94 -0.03
C ILE A 194 17.01 -6.73 0.68
N ALA A 195 17.21 -6.48 1.96
CA ALA A 195 18.21 -7.16 2.79
C ALA A 195 17.54 -7.99 3.91
N PRO A 196 16.71 -8.99 3.57
CA PRO A 196 16.08 -9.83 4.57
C PRO A 196 17.09 -10.83 5.11
N SER A 197 16.91 -11.24 6.35
CA SER A 197 17.49 -12.50 6.78
C SER A 197 16.68 -13.65 6.17
N LEU A 198 17.09 -14.14 5.01
CA LEU A 198 16.43 -15.27 4.35
C LEU A 198 16.40 -16.49 5.27
N ARG A 199 17.43 -16.66 6.10
CA ARG A 199 17.49 -17.72 7.10
C ARG A 199 16.37 -17.62 8.13
N THR A 200 16.11 -16.43 8.66
CA THR A 200 15.02 -16.21 9.63
C THR A 200 13.64 -16.42 8.98
N MET A 201 13.46 -15.97 7.75
CA MET A 201 12.23 -16.23 6.99
C MET A 201 12.01 -17.73 6.76
N GLU A 202 13.07 -18.43 6.41
CA GLU A 202 13.06 -19.90 6.22
C GLU A 202 12.71 -20.63 7.52
N GLU A 203 13.30 -20.25 8.65
CA GLU A 203 13.00 -20.83 9.97
C GLU A 203 11.53 -20.65 10.35
N GLU A 204 10.95 -19.49 10.05
CA GLU A 204 9.53 -19.24 10.24
C GLU A 204 8.66 -20.12 9.32
N ILE A 205 9.04 -20.30 8.06
CA ILE A 205 8.37 -21.23 7.15
C ILE A 205 8.37 -22.64 7.71
N TRP A 206 9.53 -23.12 8.20
CA TRP A 206 9.60 -24.47 8.75
C TRP A 206 8.79 -24.61 10.02
N ARG A 207 8.78 -23.63 10.90
CA ARG A 207 7.95 -23.59 12.11
C ARG A 207 6.47 -23.77 11.75
N ARG A 208 6.00 -23.01 10.76
CA ARG A 208 4.60 -23.05 10.29
C ARG A 208 4.27 -24.38 9.61
N LEU A 209 5.14 -24.92 8.77
CA LEU A 209 4.94 -26.23 8.16
C LEU A 209 4.99 -27.38 9.18
N ASP A 210 5.72 -27.23 10.28
CA ASP A 210 5.68 -28.21 11.36
C ASP A 210 4.32 -28.21 12.09
N TRP A 211 3.63 -27.07 12.19
CA TRP A 211 2.26 -27.00 12.70
C TRP A 211 1.24 -27.69 11.76
N GLU A 212 1.50 -27.71 10.45
CA GLU A 212 0.65 -28.37 9.45
C GLU A 212 0.64 -29.90 9.56
N ARG A 213 1.55 -30.50 10.34
CA ARG A 213 1.59 -31.96 10.55
C ARG A 213 0.36 -32.50 11.27
N LYS A 214 -0.30 -31.67 12.02
CA LYS A 214 -1.57 -32.01 12.67
C LYS A 214 -2.63 -31.01 12.19
N THR A 215 -3.72 -31.56 11.68
CA THR A 215 -4.80 -30.76 11.16
C THR A 215 -6.09 -31.02 11.94
N VAL A 216 -6.91 -29.99 12.08
CA VAL A 216 -8.24 -30.03 12.67
C VAL A 216 -9.23 -29.39 11.73
N SER A 217 -10.48 -29.86 11.73
CA SER A 217 -11.57 -29.19 11.05
C SER A 217 -12.29 -28.27 11.99
N LEU A 218 -12.43 -27.02 11.59
CA LEU A 218 -13.23 -26.02 12.29
C LEU A 218 -14.49 -25.73 11.48
N GLU A 219 -15.60 -25.64 12.17
CA GLU A 219 -16.89 -25.21 11.64
C GLU A 219 -16.90 -23.70 11.43
N ALA A 220 -17.84 -23.20 10.62
CA ALA A 220 -18.14 -21.78 10.58
C ALA A 220 -18.60 -21.29 11.98
N GLY A 221 -18.20 -20.09 12.37
CA GLY A 221 -18.48 -19.58 13.70
C GLY A 221 -17.72 -18.31 14.02
N ARG A 222 -17.78 -17.93 15.30
CA ARG A 222 -17.01 -16.80 15.82
C ARG A 222 -15.89 -17.28 16.71
N TYR A 223 -14.71 -16.72 16.48
CA TYR A 223 -13.49 -17.16 17.16
C TYR A 223 -12.71 -15.96 17.71
N GLU A 224 -12.00 -16.16 18.80
CA GLU A 224 -10.92 -15.26 19.14
C GLU A 224 -9.77 -15.45 18.15
N VAL A 225 -9.27 -14.36 17.59
CA VAL A 225 -8.26 -14.37 16.52
C VAL A 225 -7.09 -13.46 16.89
N ILE A 226 -5.88 -13.92 16.63
CA ILE A 226 -4.70 -13.07 16.52
C ILE A 226 -4.45 -12.82 15.04
N LEU A 227 -4.52 -11.54 14.63
CA LEU A 227 -4.10 -11.06 13.31
C LEU A 227 -2.67 -10.55 13.42
N PRO A 228 -1.71 -11.11 12.69
CA PRO A 228 -0.34 -10.57 12.65
C PRO A 228 -0.30 -9.23 11.87
N PRO A 229 0.81 -8.48 11.94
CA PRO A 229 0.96 -7.20 11.28
C PRO A 229 0.63 -7.18 9.78
N SER A 230 0.91 -8.28 9.06
CA SER A 230 0.57 -8.42 7.64
C SER A 230 -0.94 -8.45 7.39
N GLY A 231 -1.70 -9.20 8.20
CA GLY A 231 -3.16 -9.26 8.09
C GLY A 231 -3.82 -7.94 8.49
N VAL A 232 -3.29 -7.28 9.53
CA VAL A 232 -3.74 -5.93 9.91
C VAL A 232 -3.43 -4.93 8.78
N GLY A 233 -2.27 -5.03 8.15
CA GLY A 233 -1.87 -4.20 7.01
C GLY A 233 -2.84 -4.32 5.83
N ASP A 234 -3.24 -5.53 5.47
CA ASP A 234 -4.23 -5.75 4.41
C ASP A 234 -5.58 -5.06 4.73
N LEU A 235 -6.10 -5.23 5.95
CA LEU A 235 -7.38 -4.66 6.35
C LEU A 235 -7.33 -3.13 6.52
N MET A 236 -6.23 -2.57 6.99
CA MET A 236 -6.05 -1.11 7.07
C MET A 236 -5.86 -0.50 5.68
N ALA A 237 -5.24 -1.22 4.74
CA ALA A 237 -5.15 -0.80 3.35
C ALA A 237 -6.53 -0.72 2.69
N THR A 238 -7.40 -1.73 2.88
CA THR A 238 -8.77 -1.70 2.35
C THR A 238 -9.59 -0.56 2.96
N LEU A 239 -9.51 -0.34 4.28
CA LEU A 239 -10.15 0.79 4.93
C LEU A 239 -9.68 2.12 4.32
N THR A 240 -8.36 2.26 4.09
CA THR A 240 -7.79 3.45 3.49
C THR A 240 -8.26 3.63 2.05
N PHE A 241 -8.23 2.60 1.22
CA PHE A 241 -8.61 2.71 -0.19
C PHE A 241 -10.11 2.91 -0.41
N TYR A 242 -10.96 2.25 0.37
CA TYR A 242 -12.41 2.22 0.10
C TYR A 242 -13.24 3.03 1.09
N GLY A 243 -12.76 3.23 2.33
CA GLY A 243 -13.53 3.91 3.38
C GLY A 243 -13.22 5.39 3.55
N MET A 244 -12.00 5.82 3.29
CA MET A 244 -11.50 7.14 3.69
C MET A 244 -11.78 8.28 2.68
N SER A 245 -12.63 8.08 1.67
CA SER A 245 -13.03 9.12 0.72
C SER A 245 -13.97 10.13 1.38
N GLY A 246 -13.57 11.40 1.44
CA GLY A 246 -14.40 12.48 2.00
C GLY A 246 -15.64 12.73 1.13
N GLN A 247 -15.47 12.87 -0.19
CA GLN A 247 -16.59 12.99 -1.11
C GLN A 247 -17.50 11.77 -1.07
N GLY A 248 -16.91 10.56 -1.01
CA GLY A 248 -17.69 9.32 -0.86
C GLY A 248 -18.50 9.28 0.42
N ALA A 249 -17.97 9.83 1.53
CA ALA A 249 -18.70 9.92 2.80
C ALA A 249 -19.86 10.92 2.74
N GLU A 250 -19.65 12.09 2.14
CA GLU A 250 -20.71 13.09 1.91
C GLU A 250 -21.82 12.56 1.00
N ASP A 251 -21.48 11.75 0.01
CA ASP A 251 -22.43 11.11 -0.92
C ASP A 251 -23.16 9.88 -0.32
N GLY A 252 -22.91 9.53 0.94
CA GLY A 252 -23.53 8.39 1.59
C GLY A 252 -22.97 7.02 1.17
N ARG A 253 -21.75 6.97 0.61
CA ARG A 253 -21.18 5.77 -0.01
C ARG A 253 -20.09 5.08 0.80
N THR A 254 -19.80 5.52 2.02
CA THR A 254 -18.78 4.89 2.87
C THR A 254 -19.28 4.68 4.29
N VAL A 255 -18.56 3.88 5.08
CA VAL A 255 -18.81 3.64 6.50
C VAL A 255 -18.75 4.93 7.34
N PHE A 256 -18.13 5.98 6.83
CA PHE A 256 -18.01 7.27 7.50
C PHE A 256 -19.06 8.30 7.06
N SER A 257 -20.07 7.86 6.35
CA SER A 257 -21.24 8.67 5.95
C SER A 257 -22.20 8.89 7.11
N LYS A 258 -22.88 10.04 7.09
CA LYS A 258 -24.04 10.37 7.94
C LYS A 258 -25.17 10.92 7.08
N GLU A 259 -26.39 10.90 7.62
CA GLU A 259 -27.54 11.50 6.95
C GLU A 259 -27.34 12.98 6.67
N GLY A 260 -27.87 13.43 5.53
CA GLY A 260 -27.82 14.83 5.13
C GLY A 260 -26.47 15.29 4.57
N GLY A 261 -25.59 14.38 4.13
CA GLY A 261 -24.30 14.70 3.55
C GLY A 261 -23.21 15.06 4.57
N ALA A 262 -23.47 14.81 5.85
CA ALA A 262 -22.46 14.96 6.90
C ALA A 262 -21.54 13.72 6.97
N THR A 263 -20.40 13.87 7.64
CA THR A 263 -19.44 12.78 7.86
C THR A 263 -19.31 12.45 9.35
N ARG A 264 -18.71 11.29 9.66
CA ARG A 264 -18.46 10.85 11.03
C ARG A 264 -17.15 11.41 11.62
N VAL A 265 -16.51 12.38 10.97
CA VAL A 265 -15.32 13.05 11.52
C VAL A 265 -15.62 13.61 12.91
N GLY A 266 -14.72 13.34 13.86
CA GLY A 266 -14.87 13.65 15.28
C GLY A 266 -15.55 12.55 16.12
N GLU A 267 -16.12 11.49 15.51
CA GLU A 267 -16.73 10.39 16.25
C GLU A 267 -15.69 9.36 16.69
N ALA A 268 -15.89 8.81 17.90
CA ALA A 268 -15.13 7.67 18.39
C ALA A 268 -15.50 6.42 17.59
N ILE A 269 -14.50 5.69 17.11
CA ILE A 269 -14.62 4.43 16.39
C ILE A 269 -14.00 3.27 17.14
N SER A 270 -13.17 3.54 18.16
CA SER A 270 -12.58 2.54 19.04
C SER A 270 -12.46 3.07 20.45
N ALA A 271 -12.61 2.17 21.45
CA ALA A 271 -12.33 2.47 22.85
C ALA A 271 -10.82 2.49 23.16
N LEU A 272 -10.02 1.79 22.35
CA LEU A 272 -8.57 1.84 22.45
C LEU A 272 -8.06 3.09 21.72
N PRO A 273 -6.98 3.73 22.22
CA PRO A 273 -6.43 4.97 21.65
C PRO A 273 -5.60 4.69 20.38
N PHE A 274 -6.24 4.09 19.36
CA PHE A 274 -5.61 3.88 18.07
C PHE A 274 -5.33 5.19 17.35
N THR A 275 -4.13 5.31 16.81
CA THR A 275 -3.78 6.36 15.86
C THR A 275 -3.35 5.70 14.55
N LEU A 276 -4.18 5.86 13.51
CA LEU A 276 -3.88 5.49 12.14
C LEU A 276 -3.45 6.74 11.39
N TYR A 277 -2.23 6.77 10.89
CA TYR A 277 -1.70 7.94 10.22
C TYR A 277 -0.82 7.60 9.03
N SER A 278 -0.59 8.60 8.20
CA SER A 278 0.42 8.60 7.14
C SER A 278 1.36 9.78 7.35
N ASP A 279 2.65 9.58 7.11
CA ASP A 279 3.67 10.62 7.22
C ASP A 279 4.77 10.35 6.19
N PRO A 280 4.96 11.22 5.18
CA PRO A 280 5.96 11.01 4.14
C PRO A 280 7.40 10.86 4.65
N VAL A 281 7.68 11.32 5.85
CA VAL A 281 9.02 11.25 6.48
C VAL A 281 9.12 10.20 7.59
N GLU A 282 8.11 9.34 7.74
CA GLU A 282 8.17 8.23 8.73
C GLU A 282 9.32 7.30 8.40
N SER A 283 10.20 7.12 9.39
CA SER A 283 11.48 6.41 9.20
C SER A 283 11.29 4.96 8.75
N GLY A 284 11.96 4.62 7.67
CA GLY A 284 11.97 3.29 7.06
C GLY A 284 10.79 2.98 6.14
N ILE A 285 9.83 3.89 6.05
CA ILE A 285 8.71 3.84 5.11
C ILE A 285 8.45 5.21 4.46
N GLU A 286 9.51 5.98 4.27
CA GLU A 286 9.46 7.27 3.61
C GLU A 286 8.80 7.15 2.23
N CYS A 287 8.03 8.16 1.82
CA CYS A 287 7.38 8.21 0.51
C CYS A 287 7.40 9.62 -0.09
N THR A 288 6.85 9.78 -1.29
CA THR A 288 6.82 11.07 -1.99
C THR A 288 6.15 12.15 -1.13
N PRO A 289 6.86 13.25 -0.77
CA PRO A 289 6.37 14.26 0.15
C PRO A 289 5.58 15.39 -0.54
N PHE A 290 5.06 15.14 -1.73
CA PHE A 290 4.21 16.08 -2.47
C PHE A 290 3.23 15.33 -3.37
N VAL A 291 2.13 15.97 -3.71
CA VAL A 291 1.15 15.39 -4.65
C VAL A 291 1.76 15.28 -6.04
N ALA A 292 1.63 14.10 -6.66
CA ALA A 292 2.07 13.83 -8.01
C ALA A 292 1.10 12.87 -8.70
N THR A 293 0.33 13.38 -9.65
CA THR A 293 -0.66 12.58 -10.39
C THR A 293 -0.81 13.03 -11.82
N GLY A 294 -0.97 12.06 -12.73
CA GLY A 294 -1.29 12.32 -14.14
C GLY A 294 -2.79 12.39 -14.44
N ALA A 295 -3.66 12.13 -13.45
CA ALA A 295 -5.11 12.14 -13.64
C ALA A 295 -5.81 12.50 -12.33
N SER A 296 -7.00 13.12 -12.44
CA SER A 296 -7.86 13.44 -11.30
C SER A 296 -8.82 12.30 -10.97
N SER A 297 -9.22 12.25 -9.70
CA SER A 297 -10.30 11.41 -9.17
C SER A 297 -11.08 12.19 -8.11
N SER A 298 -12.03 11.56 -7.44
CA SER A 298 -12.75 12.16 -6.30
C SER A 298 -11.84 12.52 -5.10
N GLU A 299 -10.60 12.05 -5.07
CA GLU A 299 -9.70 12.17 -3.92
C GLU A 299 -8.36 12.82 -4.24
N ILE A 300 -7.97 12.82 -5.52
CA ILE A 300 -6.70 13.35 -6.02
C ILE A 300 -6.98 14.27 -7.20
N SER A 301 -6.32 15.42 -7.25
CA SER A 301 -6.50 16.41 -8.31
C SER A 301 -5.19 16.71 -9.02
N VAL A 302 -5.23 16.78 -10.35
CA VAL A 302 -4.09 17.24 -11.16
C VAL A 302 -3.71 18.69 -10.86
N PHE A 303 -4.64 19.49 -10.35
CA PHE A 303 -4.37 20.86 -9.93
C PHE A 303 -3.53 20.94 -8.65
N ASP A 304 -3.47 19.84 -7.87
CA ASP A 304 -2.71 19.77 -6.62
C ASP A 304 -1.26 19.32 -6.81
N ASN A 305 -0.85 19.04 -8.04
CA ASN A 305 0.51 18.59 -8.34
C ASN A 305 1.57 19.53 -7.77
N GLY A 306 2.52 18.95 -7.03
CA GLY A 306 3.60 19.67 -6.35
C GLY A 306 3.24 20.24 -4.99
N LEU A 307 2.00 20.09 -4.52
CA LEU A 307 1.59 20.50 -3.17
C LEU A 307 2.32 19.66 -2.12
N PRO A 308 3.00 20.28 -1.13
CA PRO A 308 3.64 19.54 -0.07
C PRO A 308 2.64 18.70 0.74
N ILE A 309 3.05 17.50 1.11
CA ILE A 309 2.29 16.58 1.96
C ILE A 309 3.04 16.46 3.29
N GLY A 310 2.32 16.58 4.40
CA GLY A 310 2.81 16.31 5.74
C GLY A 310 2.09 15.15 6.40
N ARG A 311 2.35 14.95 7.69
CA ARG A 311 1.66 13.95 8.49
C ARG A 311 0.16 14.24 8.53
N THR A 312 -0.62 13.19 8.26
CA THR A 312 -2.08 13.21 8.38
C THR A 312 -2.52 12.06 9.29
N ASP A 313 -3.19 12.38 10.39
CA ASP A 313 -3.83 11.39 11.26
C ASP A 313 -5.24 11.12 10.72
N TRP A 314 -5.48 9.92 10.20
CA TRP A 314 -6.79 9.47 9.74
C TRP A 314 -7.71 9.14 10.92
N ILE A 315 -7.16 8.42 11.88
CA ILE A 315 -7.74 8.13 13.19
C ILE A 315 -6.78 8.66 14.22
N ARG A 316 -7.24 9.41 15.20
CA ARG A 316 -6.43 9.93 16.29
C ARG A 316 -7.05 9.53 17.62
N GLU A 317 -6.28 8.81 18.43
CA GLU A 317 -6.71 8.36 19.76
C GLU A 317 -8.11 7.71 19.78
N GLY A 318 -8.38 6.82 18.81
CA GLY A 318 -9.63 6.11 18.66
C GLY A 318 -10.76 6.87 17.99
N SER A 319 -10.56 8.13 17.57
CA SER A 319 -11.59 8.94 16.89
C SER A 319 -11.22 9.20 15.42
N LEU A 320 -12.20 9.19 14.54
CA LEU A 320 -12.00 9.57 13.13
C LEU A 320 -11.60 11.06 13.07
N ALA A 321 -10.41 11.34 12.56
CA ALA A 321 -9.84 12.69 12.54
C ALA A 321 -9.97 13.36 11.17
N HIS A 322 -9.59 12.66 10.09
CA HIS A 322 -9.64 13.18 8.74
C HIS A 322 -10.18 12.15 7.74
N LEU A 323 -10.74 12.67 6.66
CA LEU A 323 -11.04 11.93 5.43
C LEU A 323 -10.24 12.56 4.28
N ARG A 324 -10.04 11.82 3.20
CA ARG A 324 -9.26 12.29 2.06
C ARG A 324 -10.03 13.29 1.23
N TYR A 325 -9.42 14.44 0.99
CA TYR A 325 -9.91 15.48 0.11
C TYR A 325 -8.76 16.12 -0.67
N HIS A 326 -8.96 16.37 -1.96
CA HIS A 326 -8.15 17.31 -2.72
C HIS A 326 -8.58 18.76 -2.39
N ARG A 327 -7.77 19.79 -2.73
CA ARG A 327 -8.01 21.20 -2.34
C ARG A 327 -9.42 21.71 -2.68
N ALA A 328 -9.88 21.47 -3.92
CA ALA A 328 -11.20 21.93 -4.33
C ALA A 328 -12.33 21.24 -3.55
N GLY A 329 -12.21 19.93 -3.28
CA GLY A 329 -13.14 19.19 -2.44
C GLY A 329 -13.19 19.73 -1.02
N ALA A 330 -12.02 19.86 -0.39
CA ALA A 330 -11.89 20.42 0.95
C ALA A 330 -12.50 21.83 1.08
N ALA A 331 -12.25 22.69 0.08
CA ALA A 331 -12.82 24.04 0.04
C ALA A 331 -14.35 24.04 -0.07
N ARG A 332 -14.94 23.13 -0.88
CA ARG A 332 -16.39 22.98 -0.98
C ARG A 332 -17.02 22.52 0.33
N SER A 333 -16.39 21.57 0.99
CA SER A 333 -16.89 20.98 2.24
C SER A 333 -16.53 21.79 3.48
N GLY A 334 -15.68 22.82 3.35
CA GLY A 334 -15.24 23.66 4.48
C GLY A 334 -14.38 22.91 5.49
N VAL A 335 -13.60 21.92 5.03
CA VAL A 335 -12.72 21.09 5.84
C VAL A 335 -11.25 21.30 5.48
N GLU A 336 -10.33 20.78 6.30
CA GLU A 336 -8.93 20.76 5.98
C GLU A 336 -8.64 19.74 4.85
N MET A 337 -7.77 20.12 3.92
CA MET A 337 -7.30 19.22 2.89
C MET A 337 -6.44 18.10 3.49
N ALA A 338 -6.69 16.87 3.09
CA ALA A 338 -5.92 15.70 3.47
C ALA A 338 -5.73 14.80 2.24
N PRO A 339 -4.61 14.97 1.50
CA PRO A 339 -4.35 14.18 0.29
C PRO A 339 -3.97 12.75 0.63
N PHE A 340 -4.03 11.87 -0.37
CA PHE A 340 -3.46 10.53 -0.26
C PHE A 340 -1.95 10.60 0.01
N VAL A 341 -1.47 9.75 0.92
CA VAL A 341 -0.05 9.57 1.27
C VAL A 341 0.29 8.09 1.14
N ASP A 342 1.38 7.76 0.46
CA ASP A 342 1.73 6.38 0.07
C ASP A 342 2.47 5.60 1.18
N ASN A 343 2.05 5.79 2.43
CA ASN A 343 2.42 4.94 3.56
C ASN A 343 1.32 4.92 4.62
N LEU A 344 1.41 3.99 5.56
CA LEU A 344 0.39 3.84 6.60
C LEU A 344 0.98 3.25 7.87
N VAL A 345 0.67 3.86 9.01
CA VAL A 345 1.11 3.46 10.33
C VAL A 345 -0.09 3.32 11.28
N LEU A 346 -0.18 2.20 11.97
CA LEU A 346 -1.13 2.01 13.06
C LEU A 346 -0.38 1.85 14.39
N ARG A 347 -0.71 2.69 15.37
CA ARG A 347 -0.20 2.62 16.76
C ARG A 347 -1.35 2.67 17.75
N CYS A 348 -1.12 2.24 18.98
CA CYS A 348 -2.11 2.30 20.04
C CYS A 348 -1.46 2.88 21.32
N GLY A 349 -1.54 4.18 21.47
CA GLY A 349 -0.88 4.90 22.57
C GLY A 349 0.62 4.60 22.64
N GLU A 350 1.16 4.51 23.86
CA GLU A 350 2.55 4.11 24.13
C GLU A 350 2.70 2.61 24.45
N HIS A 351 1.72 1.77 24.01
CA HIS A 351 1.72 0.35 24.32
C HIS A 351 2.79 -0.40 23.51
N ASP A 352 3.69 -1.05 24.22
CA ASP A 352 4.54 -2.11 23.70
C ASP A 352 3.93 -3.46 24.12
N GLY A 353 2.99 -3.95 23.33
CA GLY A 353 2.19 -5.13 23.64
C GLY A 353 2.90 -6.48 23.40
N GLY A 354 4.16 -6.46 22.99
CA GLY A 354 4.94 -7.65 22.70
C GLY A 354 4.72 -8.17 21.27
N SER A 355 5.32 -9.32 21.00
CA SER A 355 5.29 -10.00 19.69
C SER A 355 4.00 -10.83 19.50
N VAL A 356 3.79 -11.35 18.28
CA VAL A 356 2.76 -12.35 17.99
C VAL A 356 2.91 -13.58 18.89
N ASP A 357 4.15 -14.04 19.13
CA ASP A 357 4.42 -15.20 19.98
C ASP A 357 4.05 -14.94 21.46
N ASP A 358 4.28 -13.70 21.96
CA ASP A 358 3.83 -13.30 23.29
C ASP A 358 2.30 -13.29 23.40
N MET A 359 1.61 -12.85 22.36
CA MET A 359 0.15 -12.90 22.32
C MET A 359 -0.36 -14.34 22.27
N VAL A 360 0.25 -15.21 21.46
CA VAL A 360 -0.06 -16.65 21.43
C VAL A 360 0.11 -17.27 22.82
N ALA A 361 1.23 -16.97 23.49
CA ALA A 361 1.54 -17.53 24.83
C ALA A 361 0.49 -17.16 25.89
N ARG A 362 -0.24 -16.04 25.70
CA ARG A 362 -1.32 -15.58 26.60
C ARG A 362 -2.73 -16.04 26.18
N THR A 363 -2.85 -16.80 25.09
CA THR A 363 -4.14 -17.24 24.56
C THR A 363 -4.51 -18.61 25.09
N GLU A 364 -5.65 -18.71 25.79
CA GLU A 364 -6.20 -19.97 26.24
C GLU A 364 -6.69 -20.81 25.06
N ARG A 365 -7.53 -20.20 24.19
CA ARG A 365 -8.02 -20.81 22.95
C ARG A 365 -8.35 -19.75 21.93
N GLY A 366 -7.82 -19.88 20.73
CA GLY A 366 -8.02 -18.94 19.63
C GLY A 366 -7.40 -19.42 18.34
N LEU A 367 -7.37 -18.54 17.34
CA LEU A 367 -6.77 -18.80 16.03
C LEU A 367 -5.68 -17.76 15.75
N LEU A 368 -4.57 -18.20 15.17
CA LEU A 368 -3.60 -17.33 14.53
C LEU A 368 -3.85 -17.38 13.01
N LEU A 369 -4.17 -16.23 12.41
CA LEU A 369 -4.44 -16.11 10.98
C LEU A 369 -3.28 -15.41 10.28
N THR A 370 -2.33 -16.17 9.73
CA THR A 370 -1.09 -15.58 9.20
C THR A 370 -1.20 -15.01 7.80
N CYS A 371 -2.29 -15.29 7.07
CA CYS A 371 -2.50 -14.79 5.73
C CYS A 371 -3.99 -14.62 5.43
N LEU A 372 -4.36 -13.43 4.98
CA LEU A 372 -5.67 -13.11 4.42
C LEU A 372 -5.54 -12.99 2.90
N TRP A 373 -6.58 -13.40 2.17
CA TRP A 373 -6.56 -13.46 0.71
C TRP A 373 -7.95 -13.21 0.10
N TYR A 374 -7.99 -12.74 -1.14
CA TYR A 374 -9.24 -12.47 -1.86
C TYR A 374 -10.19 -11.54 -1.10
N ILE A 375 -9.62 -10.49 -0.50
CA ILE A 375 -10.39 -9.50 0.25
C ILE A 375 -11.16 -8.63 -0.74
N ARG A 376 -12.49 -8.57 -0.55
CA ARG A 376 -13.39 -7.79 -1.41
C ARG A 376 -14.42 -7.08 -0.54
N GLN A 377 -14.65 -5.82 -0.84
CA GLN A 377 -15.71 -5.05 -0.19
C GLN A 377 -17.07 -5.57 -0.65
N VAL A 378 -17.92 -5.89 0.33
CA VAL A 378 -19.30 -6.39 0.13
C VAL A 378 -20.31 -5.26 0.30
N ASP A 379 -20.11 -4.44 1.32
CA ASP A 379 -20.99 -3.31 1.63
C ASP A 379 -20.14 -2.08 2.03
N PRO A 380 -20.08 -1.05 1.18
CA PRO A 380 -19.35 0.17 1.49
C PRO A 380 -19.89 0.93 2.71
N ALA A 381 -21.22 0.87 2.96
CA ALA A 381 -21.86 1.63 4.04
C ALA A 381 -21.45 1.11 5.44
N THR A 382 -21.02 -0.14 5.53
CA THR A 382 -20.53 -0.74 6.77
C THR A 382 -19.04 -1.08 6.72
N ALA A 383 -18.39 -0.83 5.57
CA ALA A 383 -17.06 -1.32 5.23
C ALA A 383 -16.96 -2.86 5.41
N LEU A 384 -18.06 -3.59 5.18
CA LEU A 384 -18.05 -5.03 5.28
C LEU A 384 -17.23 -5.62 4.15
N GLU A 385 -16.25 -6.41 4.52
CA GLU A 385 -15.38 -7.15 3.63
C GLU A 385 -15.57 -8.64 3.77
N THR A 386 -15.45 -9.36 2.66
CA THR A 386 -15.32 -10.81 2.64
C THR A 386 -13.94 -11.17 2.14
N GLY A 387 -13.37 -12.24 2.66
CA GLY A 387 -12.10 -12.78 2.19
C GLY A 387 -11.94 -14.23 2.56
N LEU A 388 -10.80 -14.79 2.21
CA LEU A 388 -10.40 -16.15 2.54
C LEU A 388 -9.17 -16.12 3.44
N THR A 389 -9.07 -17.06 4.36
CA THR A 389 -7.78 -17.41 4.96
C THR A 389 -7.01 -18.30 3.99
N ARG A 390 -5.70 -18.21 4.02
CA ARG A 390 -4.79 -18.99 3.18
C ARG A 390 -3.43 -19.12 3.84
N ASP A 391 -2.65 -20.15 3.50
CA ASP A 391 -1.25 -20.30 3.91
C ASP A 391 -1.03 -20.13 5.43
N GLY A 392 -2.00 -20.56 6.26
CA GLY A 392 -1.85 -20.58 7.72
C GLY A 392 -3.04 -20.10 8.52
N VAL A 393 -3.87 -21.05 8.90
CA VAL A 393 -4.86 -20.93 9.99
C VAL A 393 -4.41 -21.88 11.07
N TYR A 394 -4.05 -21.39 12.24
CA TYR A 394 -3.49 -22.22 13.30
C TYR A 394 -4.33 -22.14 14.56
N LEU A 395 -4.71 -23.30 15.11
CA LEU A 395 -5.40 -23.41 16.40
C LEU A 395 -4.41 -23.22 17.53
N ILE A 396 -4.74 -22.30 18.42
CA ILE A 396 -4.02 -22.04 19.67
C ILE A 396 -4.80 -22.68 20.80
N GLU A 397 -4.14 -23.45 21.66
CA GLU A 397 -4.68 -23.94 22.92
C GLU A 397 -3.60 -23.85 24.02
N ASN A 398 -3.98 -23.30 25.19
CA ASN A 398 -3.12 -23.19 26.37
C ASN A 398 -1.75 -22.52 26.07
N GLY A 399 -1.76 -21.45 25.31
CA GLY A 399 -0.54 -20.67 25.01
C GLY A 399 0.36 -21.25 23.93
N ALA A 400 -0.09 -22.24 23.16
CA ALA A 400 0.70 -22.86 22.10
C ALA A 400 -0.13 -23.15 20.85
N VAL A 401 0.49 -23.05 19.69
CA VAL A 401 -0.13 -23.56 18.44
C VAL A 401 -0.09 -25.07 18.47
N VAL A 402 -1.25 -25.71 18.35
CA VAL A 402 -1.40 -27.18 18.51
C VAL A 402 -1.72 -27.90 17.20
N ALA A 403 -2.26 -27.21 16.20
CA ALA A 403 -2.62 -27.79 14.89
C ALA A 403 -2.88 -26.68 13.87
N ALA A 404 -2.79 -27.03 12.59
CA ALA A 404 -3.37 -26.23 11.52
C ALA A 404 -4.86 -26.52 11.38
N ALA A 405 -5.62 -25.56 10.87
CA ALA A 405 -7.05 -25.70 10.57
C ALA A 405 -7.32 -25.50 9.08
N ASN A 406 -8.48 -25.92 8.64
CA ASN A 406 -8.96 -25.69 7.28
C ASN A 406 -9.13 -24.19 6.98
N ASN A 407 -9.01 -23.84 5.71
CA ASN A 407 -9.29 -22.48 5.27
C ASN A 407 -10.78 -22.14 5.42
N ILE A 408 -11.04 -20.89 5.81
CA ILE A 408 -12.38 -20.38 6.11
C ILE A 408 -12.56 -19.04 5.40
N ARG A 409 -13.79 -18.77 4.96
CA ARG A 409 -14.20 -17.43 4.52
C ARG A 409 -14.50 -16.59 5.74
N PHE A 410 -14.01 -15.38 5.77
CA PHE A 410 -14.38 -14.39 6.78
C PHE A 410 -15.27 -13.28 6.20
N ASN A 411 -16.06 -12.66 7.06
CA ASN A 411 -16.83 -11.46 6.77
C ASN A 411 -16.65 -10.49 7.93
N GLU A 412 -15.86 -9.45 7.74
CA GLU A 412 -15.48 -8.49 8.79
C GLU A 412 -15.42 -7.05 8.27
N SER A 413 -15.63 -6.09 9.14
CA SER A 413 -15.40 -4.68 8.87
C SER A 413 -14.12 -4.22 9.57
N PRO A 414 -13.15 -3.62 8.86
CA PRO A 414 -11.93 -3.08 9.49
C PRO A 414 -12.22 -2.08 10.62
N VAL A 415 -13.29 -1.30 10.51
CA VAL A 415 -13.73 -0.36 11.56
C VAL A 415 -14.20 -1.12 12.80
N ASP A 416 -15.03 -2.16 12.61
CA ASP A 416 -15.53 -2.97 13.72
C ASP A 416 -14.41 -3.79 14.39
N LEU A 417 -13.39 -4.20 13.62
CA LEU A 417 -12.21 -4.87 14.17
C LEU A 417 -11.43 -3.96 15.11
N LEU A 418 -11.21 -2.69 14.73
CA LEU A 418 -10.59 -1.70 15.62
C LEU A 418 -11.43 -1.43 16.86
N ALA A 419 -12.76 -1.40 16.73
CA ALA A 419 -13.68 -1.20 17.85
C ALA A 419 -13.66 -2.38 18.86
N ARG A 420 -13.45 -3.62 18.39
CA ARG A 420 -13.46 -4.85 19.19
C ARG A 420 -12.09 -5.32 19.66
N ALA A 421 -11.00 -4.76 19.13
CA ALA A 421 -9.65 -5.17 19.52
C ALA A 421 -9.46 -5.07 21.03
N THR A 422 -8.88 -6.11 21.63
CA THR A 422 -8.66 -6.21 23.08
C THR A 422 -7.20 -6.21 23.49
N GLU A 423 -6.30 -6.51 22.55
CA GLU A 423 -4.85 -6.50 22.77
C GLU A 423 -4.16 -6.02 21.49
N VAL A 424 -3.10 -5.24 21.64
CA VAL A 424 -2.33 -4.64 20.54
C VAL A 424 -0.86 -4.97 20.75
N GLY A 425 -0.22 -5.55 19.75
CA GLY A 425 1.22 -5.86 19.76
C GLY A 425 2.10 -4.67 19.45
N THR A 426 3.42 -4.89 19.46
CA THR A 426 4.40 -3.90 19.02
C THR A 426 4.27 -3.65 17.52
N PRO A 427 4.14 -2.39 17.07
CA PRO A 427 4.12 -2.08 15.63
C PRO A 427 5.46 -2.38 14.96
N VAL A 428 5.42 -3.09 13.85
CA VAL A 428 6.60 -3.44 13.05
C VAL A 428 6.36 -3.16 11.57
N ARG A 429 7.43 -2.97 10.81
CA ARG A 429 7.32 -2.92 9.34
C ARG A 429 6.69 -4.21 8.84
N SER A 430 5.69 -4.10 8.00
CA SER A 430 4.91 -5.25 7.53
C SER A 430 4.61 -5.13 6.04
N LEU A 431 4.34 -6.26 5.42
CA LEU A 431 3.88 -6.36 4.05
C LEU A 431 2.59 -7.19 4.04
N GLY A 432 1.50 -6.62 3.56
CA GLY A 432 0.25 -7.33 3.35
C GLY A 432 0.39 -8.40 2.27
N ARG A 433 -0.43 -9.44 2.35
CA ARG A 433 -0.43 -10.50 1.33
C ARG A 433 -1.25 -10.13 0.10
N GLU A 434 -2.39 -9.48 0.31
CA GLU A 434 -3.32 -9.07 -0.75
C GLU A 434 -2.99 -7.68 -1.29
N PHE A 435 -2.74 -6.72 -0.39
CA PHE A 435 -2.56 -5.33 -0.76
C PHE A 435 -1.11 -4.84 -0.71
N GLY A 436 -0.16 -5.71 -0.40
CA GLY A 436 1.26 -5.34 -0.31
C GLY A 436 1.89 -4.82 -1.61
N GLU A 437 1.31 -5.14 -2.77
CA GLU A 437 1.73 -4.56 -4.07
C GLU A 437 1.22 -3.12 -4.25
N TYR A 438 0.13 -2.73 -3.57
CA TYR A 438 -0.49 -1.41 -3.69
C TYR A 438 -0.09 -0.48 -2.55
N LEU A 439 0.19 -1.02 -1.36
CA LEU A 439 0.61 -0.27 -0.17
C LEU A 439 1.68 -1.09 0.58
N ASN A 440 2.92 -0.97 0.15
CA ASN A 440 4.05 -1.75 0.66
C ASN A 440 4.84 -1.04 1.78
N ARG A 441 4.43 0.18 2.13
CA ARG A 441 5.05 1.01 3.17
C ARG A 441 4.15 1.08 4.39
N THR A 442 4.14 -0.01 5.17
CA THR A 442 3.28 -0.10 6.35
C THR A 442 4.06 -0.44 7.61
N ILE A 443 3.62 0.15 8.74
CA ILE A 443 4.03 -0.22 10.10
C ILE A 443 2.77 -0.57 10.88
N MET A 444 2.58 -1.84 11.23
CA MET A 444 1.36 -2.35 11.84
C MET A 444 1.66 -3.18 13.09
N PRO A 445 0.81 -3.13 14.12
CA PRO A 445 0.85 -4.06 15.24
C PRO A 445 0.13 -5.37 14.88
N ALA A 446 0.34 -6.42 15.66
CA ALA A 446 -0.61 -7.52 15.74
C ALA A 446 -1.84 -7.09 16.56
N LEU A 447 -3.00 -7.67 16.28
CA LEU A 447 -4.25 -7.42 17.02
C LEU A 447 -4.89 -8.72 17.49
N ARG A 448 -5.37 -8.74 18.75
CA ARG A 448 -6.30 -9.76 19.25
C ARG A 448 -7.72 -9.26 19.05
N ILE A 449 -8.51 -10.03 18.33
CA ILE A 449 -9.90 -9.70 17.98
C ILE A 449 -10.81 -10.81 18.50
N PRO A 450 -11.68 -10.55 19.46
CA PRO A 450 -12.74 -11.48 19.84
C PRO A 450 -13.83 -11.55 18.76
N ASP A 451 -14.56 -12.64 18.74
CA ASP A 451 -15.74 -12.83 17.89
C ASP A 451 -15.50 -12.57 16.40
N TYR A 452 -14.30 -12.89 15.89
CA TYR A 452 -13.99 -12.79 14.46
C TYR A 452 -14.88 -13.72 13.65
N ASN A 453 -15.56 -13.18 12.64
CA ASN A 453 -16.61 -13.91 11.92
C ASN A 453 -16.07 -14.80 10.80
N MET A 454 -15.90 -16.06 11.08
CA MET A 454 -15.60 -17.13 10.12
C MET A 454 -16.90 -17.64 9.51
N SER A 455 -17.34 -17.03 8.40
CA SER A 455 -18.71 -17.14 7.87
C SER A 455 -19.03 -18.46 7.18
N SER A 456 -18.04 -19.14 6.59
CA SER A 456 -18.20 -20.44 5.94
C SER A 456 -16.87 -21.16 5.75
N VAL A 457 -16.89 -22.47 5.74
CA VAL A 457 -15.72 -23.30 5.41
C VAL A 457 -15.39 -23.13 3.93
N SER A 458 -14.11 -22.87 3.62
CA SER A 458 -13.63 -22.77 2.25
C SER A 458 -13.14 -24.14 1.75
N GLN A 459 -13.50 -24.48 0.50
CA GLN A 459 -12.96 -25.65 -0.17
C GLN A 459 -11.64 -25.34 -0.95
N ALA A 460 -11.18 -24.07 -0.92
CA ALA A 460 -9.92 -23.68 -1.53
C ALA A 460 -8.75 -24.27 -0.72
N SER A 461 -7.86 -24.98 -1.40
CA SER A 461 -6.61 -25.54 -0.88
C SER A 461 -5.41 -24.71 -1.33
#